data_75a30db2df8bcd82888da61f49535768
#
_entry.id   75a30db2df8bcd82888da61f49535768
#
_cell.length_a   1.000
_cell.length_b   1.000
_cell.length_c   1.000
_cell.angle_alpha   90.00
_cell.angle_beta   90.00
_cell.angle_gamma   90.00
#
_symmetry.space_group_name_H-M   'P 1'
#
loop_
_entity.id
_entity.type
_entity.pdbx_description
1 polymer ?
#
loop_
_entity_poly.entity_id
_entity_poly.type
_entity_poly.pdbx_seq_one_letter_code
_entity_poly.pdbx_strand_id
1 'polypeptide(L)'
;RYMGSWGQSTVETEGELATGNKALLYTTANYLGWEGVKVDATNYTQMHMDIYVEAAGTIKFTPIWGGEALKTINLVAGWNAIDLDLVKDFAGINLANIYQLKWADMPATCWMDNVYCYKNVESALGNTTVAQQAEKMMVNGQLVILRNGIRYSAQGQVIE
;
A
#
# COMPACT_ATOMS: atom_id res chain seq x y z
N ARG A 1 12.70 1.67 12.81
CA ARG A 1 13.30 2.59 11.82
C ARG A 1 14.79 2.69 12.02
N TYR A 2 15.58 2.54 10.97
CA TYR A 2 17.04 2.65 10.97
C TYR A 2 17.55 3.94 10.29
N MET A 3 16.66 4.70 9.66
CA MET A 3 16.97 5.98 9.00
C MET A 3 16.86 7.13 10.01
N GLY A 4 17.78 8.08 9.93
CA GLY A 4 17.64 9.36 10.60
C GLY A 4 16.53 10.20 9.95
N SER A 5 15.95 11.14 10.67
CA SER A 5 15.00 12.10 10.10
C SER A 5 15.62 13.50 10.04
N TRP A 6 15.17 14.28 9.06
CA TRP A 6 15.53 15.66 8.87
C TRP A 6 14.33 16.46 8.34
N GLY A 7 14.37 17.75 8.53
CA GLY A 7 13.34 18.64 8.02
C GLY A 7 13.42 20.02 8.70
N GLN A 8 12.96 21.03 8.01
CA GLN A 8 12.99 22.40 8.52
C GLN A 8 11.97 22.57 9.65
N SER A 9 12.43 22.84 10.84
CA SER A 9 11.60 23.08 12.04
C SER A 9 10.70 21.88 12.44
N THR A 10 10.90 20.72 11.85
CA THR A 10 10.09 19.53 12.14
C THR A 10 10.59 18.85 13.41
N VAL A 11 9.70 18.63 14.36
CA VAL A 11 9.96 17.88 15.59
C VAL A 11 9.34 16.50 15.47
N GLU A 12 10.16 15.46 15.65
CA GLU A 12 9.74 14.06 15.69
C GLU A 12 9.74 13.53 17.11
N THR A 13 8.64 12.94 17.52
CA THR A 13 8.51 12.23 18.79
C THR A 13 7.75 10.92 18.60
N GLU A 14 7.91 9.97 19.54
CA GLU A 14 6.99 8.85 19.62
C GLU A 14 5.70 9.34 20.29
N GLY A 15 4.58 9.19 19.63
CA GLY A 15 3.26 9.57 20.14
C GLY A 15 2.35 8.35 20.26
N GLU A 16 1.34 8.44 21.11
CA GLU A 16 0.30 7.44 21.26
C GLU A 16 -1.04 8.04 20.85
N LEU A 17 -1.59 7.58 19.72
CA LEU A 17 -2.85 8.08 19.21
C LEU A 17 -4.06 7.39 19.86
N ALA A 18 -3.88 6.14 20.27
CA ALA A 18 -4.83 5.34 21.05
C ALA A 18 -4.05 4.39 21.94
N THR A 19 -4.66 3.91 23.03
CA THR A 19 -3.99 3.02 24.00
C THR A 19 -3.29 1.85 23.31
N GLY A 20 -1.97 1.78 23.45
CA GLY A 20 -1.12 0.74 22.89
C GLY A 20 -0.76 0.93 21.42
N ASN A 21 -1.30 1.95 20.73
CA ASN A 21 -0.93 2.28 19.34
C ASN A 21 0.05 3.44 19.31
N LYS A 22 1.33 3.10 19.20
CA LYS A 22 2.42 4.06 19.09
C LYS A 22 2.77 4.31 17.63
N ALA A 23 2.87 5.59 17.28
CA ALA A 23 3.28 6.05 15.96
C ALA A 23 4.29 7.18 16.08
N LEU A 24 4.96 7.55 15.00
CA LEU A 24 5.82 8.72 14.95
C LEU A 24 4.96 9.97 14.82
N LEU A 25 4.97 10.82 15.83
CA LEU A 25 4.33 12.12 15.82
C LEU A 25 5.29 13.17 15.28
N TYR A 26 4.86 13.89 14.27
CA TYR A 26 5.56 15.05 13.72
C TYR A 26 4.77 16.32 14.03
N THR A 27 5.44 17.28 14.64
CA THR A 27 4.88 18.61 14.92
C THR A 27 5.70 19.69 14.22
N THR A 28 5.09 20.83 13.96
CA THR A 28 5.68 21.92 13.16
C THR A 28 6.17 21.46 11.79
N ALA A 29 5.57 20.39 11.26
CA ALA A 29 5.97 19.83 10.00
C ALA A 29 5.67 20.80 8.84
N ASN A 30 6.59 20.91 7.92
CA ASN A 30 6.45 21.55 6.63
C ASN A 30 6.95 20.58 5.57
N TYR A 31 8.17 20.13 5.74
CA TYR A 31 8.70 18.98 5.04
C TYR A 31 9.56 18.15 6.00
N LEU A 32 9.63 16.87 5.73
CA LEU A 32 10.54 15.97 6.44
C LEU A 32 11.14 14.95 5.47
N GLY A 33 12.26 14.41 5.86
CA GLY A 33 12.88 13.31 5.14
C GLY A 33 13.46 12.28 6.10
N TRP A 34 13.49 11.07 5.62
CA TRP A 34 14.23 9.97 6.25
C TRP A 34 15.43 9.65 5.37
N GLU A 35 16.61 9.55 5.98
CA GLU A 35 17.84 9.18 5.30
C GLU A 35 18.63 8.14 6.12
N GLY A 36 19.53 7.46 5.48
CA GLY A 36 20.35 6.44 6.13
C GLY A 36 20.98 5.48 5.14
N VAL A 37 20.90 4.22 5.43
CA VAL A 37 21.44 3.17 4.57
C VAL A 37 20.66 3.10 3.28
N LYS A 38 21.38 3.09 2.15
CA LYS A 38 20.86 2.86 0.84
C LYS A 38 20.06 1.56 0.76
N VAL A 39 18.86 1.63 0.22
CA VAL A 39 17.92 0.51 0.10
C VAL A 39 17.89 0.02 -1.34
N ASP A 40 18.05 -1.28 -1.54
CA ASP A 40 17.73 -1.95 -2.79
C ASP A 40 16.28 -2.46 -2.74
N ALA A 41 15.39 -1.76 -3.44
CA ALA A 41 13.98 -2.08 -3.54
C ALA A 41 13.62 -2.78 -4.86
N THR A 42 14.57 -3.33 -5.61
CA THR A 42 14.32 -3.95 -6.93
C THR A 42 13.29 -5.09 -6.89
N ASN A 43 13.21 -5.79 -5.76
CA ASN A 43 12.23 -6.86 -5.53
C ASN A 43 10.98 -6.40 -4.76
N TYR A 44 10.85 -5.11 -4.42
CA TYR A 44 9.81 -4.53 -3.58
C TYR A 44 9.28 -3.27 -4.24
N THR A 45 8.51 -3.46 -5.30
CA THR A 45 8.05 -2.35 -6.16
C THR A 45 6.86 -1.58 -5.61
N GLN A 46 6.31 -2.01 -4.47
CA GLN A 46 5.23 -1.35 -3.79
C GLN A 46 5.73 -0.74 -2.48
N MET A 47 5.15 0.38 -2.07
CA MET A 47 5.43 1.02 -0.80
C MET A 47 4.13 1.33 -0.07
N HIS A 48 4.08 0.98 1.20
CA HIS A 48 2.98 1.29 2.10
C HIS A 48 3.40 2.33 3.13
N MET A 49 2.44 3.17 3.52
CA MET A 49 2.56 4.08 4.66
C MET A 49 1.19 4.40 5.24
N ASP A 50 1.10 4.46 6.55
CA ASP A 50 -0.07 4.97 7.25
C ASP A 50 0.21 6.39 7.74
N ILE A 51 -0.70 7.32 7.40
CA ILE A 51 -0.61 8.71 7.83
C ILE A 51 -1.94 9.16 8.45
N TYR A 52 -1.87 9.62 9.69
CA TYR A 52 -3.03 10.25 10.35
C TYR A 52 -2.90 11.75 10.30
N VAL A 53 -4.01 12.41 9.93
CA VAL A 53 -4.15 13.86 9.94
C VAL A 53 -5.49 14.25 10.58
N GLU A 54 -5.52 15.40 11.26
CA GLU A 54 -6.73 15.89 11.90
C GLU A 54 -7.75 16.49 10.92
N ALA A 55 -7.27 16.99 9.78
CA ALA A 55 -8.09 17.56 8.73
C ALA A 55 -7.66 17.05 7.35
N ALA A 56 -8.60 17.01 6.42
CA ALA A 56 -8.33 16.65 5.03
C ALA A 56 -7.36 17.66 4.38
N GLY A 57 -6.50 17.16 3.48
CA GLY A 57 -5.51 17.98 2.80
C GLY A 57 -4.74 17.18 1.75
N THR A 58 -3.55 17.64 1.42
CA THR A 58 -2.64 16.97 0.51
C THR A 58 -1.23 16.97 1.06
N ILE A 59 -0.46 15.95 0.73
CA ILE A 59 0.99 15.90 0.90
C ILE A 59 1.65 15.58 -0.43
N LYS A 60 2.95 15.84 -0.52
CA LYS A 60 3.79 15.36 -1.61
C LYS A 60 4.81 14.39 -1.07
N PHE A 61 4.96 13.26 -1.74
CA PHE A 61 5.95 12.25 -1.40
C PHE A 61 6.88 12.00 -2.56
N THR A 62 8.15 11.75 -2.27
CA THR A 62 9.16 11.32 -3.24
C THR A 62 10.21 10.41 -2.58
N PRO A 63 10.50 9.24 -3.17
CA PRO A 63 11.75 8.54 -2.93
C PRO A 63 12.89 9.28 -3.66
N ILE A 64 14.08 9.34 -3.07
CA ILE A 64 15.25 9.99 -3.65
C ILE A 64 16.30 8.92 -3.97
N TRP A 65 16.75 8.90 -5.25
CA TRP A 65 17.66 7.89 -5.79
C TRP A 65 18.83 8.46 -6.61
N GLY A 66 19.08 9.76 -6.51
CA GLY A 66 19.93 10.55 -7.42
C GLY A 66 19.13 11.34 -8.43
N GLY A 67 17.82 11.06 -8.54
CA GLY A 67 16.75 11.82 -9.13
C GLY A 67 15.63 12.01 -8.12
N GLU A 68 14.62 12.77 -8.49
CA GLU A 68 13.47 13.09 -7.66
C GLU A 68 12.21 13.19 -8.53
N ALA A 69 11.12 12.54 -8.13
CA ALA A 69 9.81 12.69 -8.74
C ALA A 69 8.76 12.76 -7.64
N LEU A 70 7.90 13.77 -7.70
CA LEU A 70 6.90 14.07 -6.68
C LEU A 70 5.55 13.43 -7.02
N LYS A 71 4.97 12.74 -6.05
CA LYS A 71 3.58 12.26 -6.08
C LYS A 71 2.75 13.05 -5.09
N THR A 72 1.70 13.70 -5.56
CA THR A 72 0.69 14.33 -4.70
C THR A 72 -0.28 13.26 -4.21
N ILE A 73 -0.53 13.25 -2.91
CA ILE A 73 -1.41 12.30 -2.23
C ILE A 73 -2.49 13.11 -1.52
N ASN A 74 -3.76 12.78 -1.79
CA ASN A 74 -4.90 13.37 -1.08
C ASN A 74 -5.11 12.62 0.24
N LEU A 75 -5.31 13.36 1.32
CA LEU A 75 -5.58 12.83 2.65
C LEU A 75 -6.99 13.22 3.10
N VAL A 76 -7.66 12.32 3.77
CA VAL A 76 -8.89 12.58 4.53
C VAL A 76 -8.57 12.69 6.00
N ALA A 77 -9.42 13.33 6.79
CA ALA A 77 -9.26 13.36 8.25
C ALA A 77 -9.30 11.94 8.82
N GLY A 78 -8.39 11.65 9.74
CA GLY A 78 -8.18 10.32 10.30
C GLY A 78 -6.99 9.59 9.67
N TRP A 79 -6.96 8.26 9.81
CA TRP A 79 -5.93 7.40 9.22
C TRP A 79 -6.14 7.24 7.71
N ASN A 80 -5.04 7.35 6.98
CA ASN A 80 -4.94 7.13 5.55
C ASN A 80 -3.94 6.00 5.31
N ALA A 81 -4.41 4.85 4.84
CA ALA A 81 -3.59 3.76 4.36
C ALA A 81 -3.23 4.05 2.89
N ILE A 82 -1.97 4.25 2.60
CA ILE A 82 -1.48 4.72 1.32
C ILE A 82 -0.59 3.64 0.72
N ASP A 83 -0.96 3.15 -0.46
CA ASP A 83 -0.16 2.22 -1.25
C ASP A 83 0.29 2.90 -2.54
N LEU A 84 1.57 2.85 -2.82
CA LEU A 84 2.21 3.46 -3.98
C LEU A 84 2.91 2.39 -4.83
N ASP A 85 2.74 2.47 -6.13
CA ASP A 85 3.55 1.69 -7.08
C ASP A 85 4.79 2.51 -7.44
N LEU A 86 5.94 2.13 -6.90
CA LEU A 86 7.17 2.88 -7.06
C LEU A 86 7.58 3.08 -8.52
N VAL A 87 7.25 2.14 -9.39
CA VAL A 87 7.61 2.22 -10.82
C VAL A 87 6.63 3.10 -11.59
N LYS A 88 5.33 2.96 -11.33
CA LYS A 88 4.29 3.73 -12.05
C LYS A 88 4.19 5.17 -11.56
N ASP A 89 4.34 5.37 -10.25
CA ASP A 89 4.13 6.67 -9.62
C ASP A 89 5.37 7.57 -9.69
N PHE A 90 6.57 7.00 -9.87
CA PHE A 90 7.83 7.75 -9.88
C PHE A 90 8.64 7.45 -11.14
N ALA A 91 8.43 8.25 -12.18
CA ALA A 91 9.09 8.06 -13.47
C ALA A 91 10.62 8.09 -13.36
N GLY A 92 11.28 7.06 -13.88
CA GLY A 92 12.72 6.94 -13.91
C GLY A 92 13.37 6.56 -12.59
N ILE A 93 12.61 6.09 -11.62
CA ILE A 93 13.13 5.64 -10.31
C ILE A 93 14.22 4.57 -10.47
N ASN A 94 15.31 4.72 -9.74
CA ASN A 94 16.32 3.68 -9.58
C ASN A 94 16.08 2.92 -8.26
N LEU A 95 15.30 1.84 -8.32
CA LEU A 95 14.95 1.03 -7.17
C LEU A 95 16.16 0.45 -6.41
N ALA A 96 17.29 0.22 -7.11
CA ALA A 96 18.51 -0.27 -6.48
C ALA A 96 19.27 0.80 -5.67
N ASN A 97 18.79 2.04 -5.68
CA ASN A 97 19.55 3.16 -5.11
C ASN A 97 18.69 4.17 -4.33
N ILE A 98 17.63 3.75 -3.70
CA ILE A 98 16.84 4.65 -2.85
C ILE A 98 17.61 4.89 -1.55
N TYR A 99 17.97 6.16 -1.26
CA TYR A 99 18.72 6.50 -0.06
C TYR A 99 18.05 7.54 0.83
N GLN A 100 16.97 8.18 0.36
CA GLN A 100 16.12 9.06 1.15
C GLN A 100 14.64 8.88 0.78
N LEU A 101 13.77 9.15 1.73
CA LEU A 101 12.32 9.33 1.54
C LEU A 101 11.99 10.73 2.01
N LYS A 102 11.25 11.49 1.20
CA LYS A 102 10.89 12.87 1.51
C LYS A 102 9.39 13.09 1.42
N TRP A 103 8.85 13.76 2.39
CA TRP A 103 7.49 14.28 2.41
C TRP A 103 7.54 15.80 2.44
N ALA A 104 6.73 16.47 1.64
CA ALA A 104 6.62 17.91 1.59
C ALA A 104 5.14 18.36 1.58
N ASP A 105 4.92 19.63 1.82
CA ASP A 105 3.58 20.22 1.98
C ASP A 105 2.78 19.52 3.08
N MET A 106 3.47 19.10 4.15
CA MET A 106 2.85 18.37 5.24
C MET A 106 2.02 19.30 6.13
N PRO A 107 0.92 18.79 6.72
CA PRO A 107 0.22 19.50 7.78
C PRO A 107 1.14 19.72 8.97
N ALA A 108 0.89 20.78 9.76
CA ALA A 108 1.73 21.13 10.90
C ALA A 108 1.85 19.99 11.93
N THR A 109 0.85 19.15 12.02
CA THR A 109 0.84 17.95 12.90
C THR A 109 0.32 16.76 12.13
N CYS A 110 1.05 15.65 12.19
CA CYS A 110 0.62 14.37 11.66
C CYS A 110 1.30 13.20 12.38
N TRP A 111 0.72 12.02 12.28
CA TRP A 111 1.32 10.78 12.75
C TRP A 111 1.63 9.88 11.55
N MET A 112 2.75 9.17 11.63
CA MET A 112 3.17 8.23 10.59
C MET A 112 3.51 6.88 11.21
N ASP A 113 3.04 5.82 10.56
CA ASP A 113 3.29 4.45 10.94
C ASP A 113 3.41 3.55 9.71
N ASN A 114 3.83 2.30 9.91
CA ASN A 114 3.81 1.24 8.91
C ASN A 114 4.45 1.62 7.56
N VAL A 115 5.57 2.35 7.58
CA VAL A 115 6.28 2.73 6.35
C VAL A 115 7.22 1.62 5.93
N TYR A 116 6.90 0.91 4.83
CA TYR A 116 7.70 -0.21 4.32
C TYR A 116 7.50 -0.42 2.82
N CYS A 117 8.49 -1.05 2.19
CA CYS A 117 8.36 -1.55 0.82
C CYS A 117 7.94 -3.03 0.84
N TYR A 118 7.11 -3.42 -0.13
CA TYR A 118 6.66 -4.80 -0.25
C TYR A 118 6.58 -5.25 -1.71
N LYS A 119 6.54 -6.56 -1.89
CA LYS A 119 6.34 -7.17 -3.19
C LYS A 119 4.84 -7.34 -3.41
N ASN A 120 4.32 -6.76 -4.50
CA ASN A 120 2.99 -7.14 -4.94
C ASN A 120 3.04 -8.60 -5.42
N VAL A 121 2.66 -9.52 -4.56
CA VAL A 121 2.37 -10.88 -5.00
C VAL A 121 1.01 -10.79 -5.67
N GLU A 122 0.99 -10.75 -7.01
CA GLU A 122 -0.23 -11.13 -7.72
C GLU A 122 -0.65 -12.45 -7.10
N SER A 123 -1.81 -12.46 -6.42
CA SER A 123 -2.28 -13.70 -5.83
C SER A 123 -2.34 -14.71 -6.95
N ALA A 124 -1.92 -15.96 -6.70
CA ALA A 124 -2.03 -17.05 -7.67
C ALA A 124 -3.50 -17.32 -8.08
N LEU A 125 -4.45 -16.59 -7.49
CA LEU A 125 -5.83 -16.39 -7.89
C LEU A 125 -5.99 -15.23 -8.91
N GLY A 126 -4.91 -14.54 -9.26
CA GLY A 126 -4.86 -13.59 -10.38
C GLY A 126 -5.08 -14.33 -11.68
N ASN A 127 -6.19 -14.09 -12.29
CA ASN A 127 -6.78 -14.69 -13.46
C ASN A 127 -7.62 -15.96 -13.20
N THR A 128 -8.53 -15.91 -12.28
CA THR A 128 -9.83 -16.48 -12.61
C THR A 128 -10.42 -15.60 -13.70
N THR A 129 -10.08 -15.87 -14.98
CA THR A 129 -11.06 -15.70 -16.05
C THR A 129 -12.38 -16.06 -15.43
N VAL A 130 -13.35 -15.14 -15.44
CA VAL A 130 -14.69 -15.27 -14.87
C VAL A 130 -15.03 -16.74 -14.82
N ALA A 131 -15.01 -17.34 -13.63
CA ALA A 131 -15.27 -18.76 -13.49
C ALA A 131 -16.64 -18.92 -14.13
N GLN A 132 -16.73 -19.66 -15.25
CA GLN A 132 -18.01 -19.86 -15.91
C GLN A 132 -18.92 -20.33 -14.80
N GLN A 133 -19.96 -19.53 -14.53
CA GLN A 133 -20.84 -19.76 -13.40
C GLN A 133 -21.37 -21.18 -13.52
N ALA A 134 -21.02 -22.01 -12.54
CA ALA A 134 -21.61 -23.34 -12.49
C ALA A 134 -23.10 -23.17 -12.22
N GLU A 135 -23.93 -23.59 -13.15
CA GLU A 135 -25.36 -23.57 -12.97
C GLU A 135 -25.79 -24.76 -12.10
N LYS A 136 -26.58 -24.48 -11.09
CA LYS A 136 -27.17 -25.49 -10.22
C LYS A 136 -28.60 -25.72 -10.65
N MET A 137 -28.98 -26.96 -10.96
CA MET A 137 -30.35 -27.31 -11.33
C MET A 137 -30.78 -28.57 -10.61
N MET A 138 -32.10 -28.69 -10.42
CA MET A 138 -32.70 -29.92 -9.92
C MET A 138 -33.18 -30.74 -11.11
N VAL A 139 -32.69 -31.94 -11.27
CA VAL A 139 -33.12 -32.89 -12.31
C VAL A 139 -33.60 -34.16 -11.61
N ASN A 140 -34.85 -34.52 -11.79
CA ASN A 140 -35.48 -35.69 -11.16
C ASN A 140 -35.26 -35.76 -9.62
N GLY A 141 -35.28 -34.59 -8.94
CA GLY A 141 -35.12 -34.50 -7.50
C GLY A 141 -33.66 -34.59 -7.03
N GLN A 142 -32.67 -34.61 -7.92
CA GLN A 142 -31.25 -34.59 -7.62
C GLN A 142 -30.61 -33.27 -8.02
N LEU A 143 -29.68 -32.78 -7.18
CA LEU A 143 -28.90 -31.59 -7.51
C LEU A 143 -27.84 -31.95 -8.56
N VAL A 144 -27.91 -31.26 -9.69
CA VAL A 144 -26.96 -31.36 -10.79
C VAL A 144 -26.23 -30.03 -10.92
N ILE A 145 -24.90 -30.05 -11.05
CA ILE A 145 -24.07 -28.89 -11.30
C ILE A 145 -23.58 -28.96 -12.75
N LEU A 146 -23.99 -27.99 -13.57
CA LEU A 146 -23.54 -27.86 -14.95
C LEU A 146 -22.32 -26.92 -14.96
N ARG A 147 -21.18 -27.38 -15.47
CA ARG A 147 -19.96 -26.59 -15.64
C ARG A 147 -19.31 -26.94 -16.97
N ASN A 148 -19.10 -25.95 -17.84
CA ASN A 148 -18.52 -26.14 -19.17
C ASN A 148 -19.27 -27.19 -20.04
N GLY A 149 -20.59 -27.27 -19.91
CA GLY A 149 -21.39 -28.25 -20.64
C GLY A 149 -21.36 -29.69 -20.05
N ILE A 150 -20.59 -29.91 -18.99
CA ILE A 150 -20.47 -31.20 -18.30
C ILE A 150 -21.34 -31.17 -17.04
N ARG A 151 -22.09 -32.24 -16.81
CA ARG A 151 -22.94 -32.41 -15.64
C ARG A 151 -22.20 -33.15 -14.54
N TYR A 152 -22.35 -32.68 -13.32
CA TYR A 152 -21.78 -33.27 -12.14
C TYR A 152 -22.83 -33.52 -11.08
N SER A 153 -22.73 -34.59 -10.33
CA SER A 153 -23.50 -34.84 -9.12
C SER A 153 -23.14 -33.85 -8.01
N ALA A 154 -23.92 -33.83 -6.94
CA ALA A 154 -23.60 -33.06 -5.74
C ALA A 154 -22.25 -33.47 -5.09
N GLN A 155 -21.78 -34.67 -5.36
CA GLN A 155 -20.49 -35.22 -4.89
C GLN A 155 -19.34 -34.94 -5.87
N GLY A 156 -19.60 -34.23 -6.98
CA GLY A 156 -18.58 -33.88 -7.99
C GLY A 156 -18.27 -34.97 -9.01
N GLN A 157 -19.07 -36.03 -9.08
CA GLN A 157 -18.94 -37.07 -10.11
C GLN A 157 -19.59 -36.63 -11.40
N VAL A 158 -18.94 -36.91 -12.54
CA VAL A 158 -19.55 -36.70 -13.87
C VAL A 158 -20.73 -37.63 -14.03
N ILE A 159 -21.85 -37.10 -14.51
CA ILE A 159 -23.09 -37.83 -14.81
C ILE A 159 -23.47 -37.60 -16.28
N GLU A 160 -23.88 -38.64 -16.94
CA GLU A 160 -24.32 -38.59 -18.34
C GLU A 160 -25.71 -37.95 -18.49
#